data_2f13ec74038ac9aecc15b283d4360e24
#
_entry.id   2f13ec74038ac9aecc15b283d4360e24
#
_cell.length_a   1.000
_cell.length_b   1.000
_cell.length_c   1.000
_cell.angle_alpha   90.00
_cell.angle_beta   90.00
_cell.angle_gamma   90.00
#
_symmetry.space_group_name_H-M   'P 1'
#
loop_
_entity.id
_entity.type
_entity.pdbx_description
1 polymer ?
#
loop_
_entity_poly.entity_id
_entity_poly.type
_entity_poly.pdbx_seq_one_letter_code
_entity_poly.pdbx_strand_id
1 'polypeptide(L)'
;LVGSEMCIRDRNKSNILDIIRDIKDGKMVIIIDDESRENEGDLVCAAELVTPEIVNFMASKGKGLICLPMSTSLCQKYNLQMMTNNNRATNKTAFTVSIEAAEGISTGISAADRSHTIKTAVNKNSKSSDIVQPGHVFPLKAMKGGVLSRAGHTEAACDLAKLAGLQSAGVICEIMNDDGTMARRDDLLKFGQKNNIKLGTIADLIDYRLSMDATVESVLDKDVENEFGEFKLNVWRDKIRDEYHFSLMKGNLKSVESPLVRVQTQSILQDTLGIDELGKNWSIRSSLKRIANEGTGLFVLINHKDAKSYWLNKLEEKEIEPKSNRRVIGVGSQILRAFDLKKISVLGTPTKYNAVSGFNIEITGFVNE
;
A
#
# COMPACT_ATOMS: atom_id res chain seq x y z
N LEU A 1 13.44 27.72 0.78
CA LEU A 1 12.18 27.77 0.00
C LEU A 1 11.55 26.37 -0.21
N VAL A 2 12.31 25.28 -0.23
CA VAL A 2 11.81 23.90 -0.41
C VAL A 2 10.99 23.40 0.80
N GLY A 3 11.19 23.94 1.99
CA GLY A 3 10.45 23.55 3.22
C GLY A 3 9.02 24.10 3.31
N SER A 4 8.68 25.17 2.58
CA SER A 4 7.36 25.81 2.68
C SER A 4 6.32 25.17 1.73
N GLU A 5 6.74 24.67 0.57
CA GLU A 5 5.82 24.01 -0.38
C GLU A 5 5.37 22.64 0.12
N MET A 6 6.24 21.88 0.79
CA MET A 6 5.89 20.58 1.37
C MET A 6 4.90 20.71 2.54
N CYS A 7 4.98 21.80 3.33
CA CYS A 7 4.01 22.09 4.40
C CYS A 7 2.64 22.54 3.89
N ILE A 8 2.55 23.15 2.71
CA ILE A 8 1.29 23.57 2.09
C ILE A 8 0.59 22.40 1.41
N ARG A 9 1.36 21.46 0.79
CA ARG A 9 0.83 20.25 0.15
C ARG A 9 0.11 19.30 1.14
N ASP A 10 0.53 19.26 2.41
CA ASP A 10 -0.06 18.37 3.42
C ASP A 10 -1.30 18.94 4.14
N ARG A 11 -1.54 20.25 4.09
CA ARG A 11 -2.64 20.88 4.85
C ARG A 11 -4.04 20.59 4.32
N ASN A 12 -4.19 20.13 3.08
CA ASN A 12 -5.49 19.97 2.40
C ASN A 12 -5.93 18.52 2.21
N LYS A 13 -5.19 17.53 2.73
CA LYS A 13 -5.62 16.12 2.72
C LYS A 13 -6.32 15.77 4.04
N SER A 14 -7.30 14.88 3.93
CA SER A 14 -8.00 14.35 5.09
C SER A 14 -7.21 13.20 5.73
N ASN A 15 -7.35 13.02 7.06
CA ASN A 15 -6.79 11.88 7.75
C ASN A 15 -7.43 10.58 7.22
N ILE A 16 -6.65 9.51 7.11
CA ILE A 16 -7.13 8.20 6.61
C ILE A 16 -8.30 7.65 7.45
N LEU A 17 -8.34 7.92 8.75
CA LEU A 17 -9.46 7.52 9.63
C LEU A 17 -10.76 8.24 9.27
N ASP A 18 -10.68 9.51 8.85
CA ASP A 18 -11.84 10.25 8.39
C ASP A 18 -12.33 9.77 7.02
N ILE A 19 -11.41 9.34 6.15
CA ILE A 19 -11.73 8.67 4.87
C ILE A 19 -12.48 7.35 5.14
N ILE A 20 -11.97 6.51 6.03
CA ILE A 20 -12.60 5.22 6.40
C ILE A 20 -13.99 5.46 7.00
N ARG A 21 -14.14 6.51 7.84
CA ARG A 21 -15.44 6.87 8.43
C ARG A 21 -16.45 7.29 7.36
N ASP A 22 -16.04 8.13 6.40
CA ASP A 22 -16.94 8.56 5.32
C ASP A 22 -17.35 7.38 4.43
N ILE A 23 -16.44 6.43 4.13
CA ILE A 23 -16.79 5.17 3.44
C ILE A 23 -17.81 4.36 4.24
N LYS A 24 -17.63 4.24 5.57
CA LYS A 24 -18.57 3.54 6.46
C LYS A 24 -19.94 4.20 6.49
N ASP A 25 -20.01 5.52 6.40
CA ASP A 25 -21.22 6.31 6.38
C ASP A 25 -21.89 6.34 4.98
N GLY A 26 -21.37 5.61 3.99
CA GLY A 26 -21.90 5.56 2.62
C GLY A 26 -21.58 6.78 1.78
N LYS A 27 -20.64 7.62 2.20
CA LYS A 27 -20.20 8.80 1.44
C LYS A 27 -19.11 8.42 0.44
N MET A 28 -19.02 9.22 -0.62
CA MET A 28 -17.88 9.16 -1.54
C MET A 28 -16.66 9.87 -0.95
N VAL A 29 -15.49 9.39 -1.32
CA VAL A 29 -14.20 10.04 -1.07
C VAL A 29 -13.41 10.12 -2.38
N ILE A 30 -12.39 10.98 -2.43
CA ILE A 30 -11.41 10.99 -3.52
C ILE A 30 -10.16 10.30 -3.02
N ILE A 31 -9.65 9.33 -3.78
CA ILE A 31 -8.37 8.67 -3.51
C ILE A 31 -7.41 8.98 -4.65
N ILE A 32 -6.23 9.50 -4.30
CA ILE A 32 -5.18 9.83 -5.27
C ILE A 32 -4.07 8.79 -5.17
N ASP A 33 -3.56 8.34 -6.31
CA ASP A 33 -2.38 7.50 -6.37
C ASP A 33 -1.08 8.33 -6.51
N ASP A 34 0.04 7.64 -6.63
CA ASP A 34 1.36 8.24 -6.73
C ASP A 34 1.60 8.91 -8.09
N GLU A 35 2.28 10.07 -8.10
CA GLU A 35 2.62 10.83 -9.32
C GLU A 35 3.42 10.00 -10.34
N SER A 36 4.23 9.04 -9.87
CA SER A 36 5.01 8.13 -10.71
C SER A 36 4.19 6.94 -11.24
N ARG A 37 2.91 6.77 -10.83
CA ARG A 37 2.07 5.66 -11.30
C ARG A 37 1.09 6.14 -12.38
N GLU A 38 -0.11 6.58 -12.04
CA GLU A 38 -1.12 7.14 -12.94
C GLU A 38 -1.23 8.64 -12.74
N ASN A 39 -0.92 9.12 -11.52
CA ASN A 39 -1.11 10.49 -11.07
C ASN A 39 -2.56 10.95 -11.27
N GLU A 40 -3.50 10.08 -10.87
CA GLU A 40 -4.94 10.27 -11.05
C GLU A 40 -5.67 10.22 -9.70
N GLY A 41 -6.92 10.63 -9.70
CA GLY A 41 -7.80 10.52 -8.56
C GLY A 41 -9.14 9.95 -8.95
N ASP A 42 -9.58 8.96 -8.16
CA ASP A 42 -10.88 8.32 -8.33
C ASP A 42 -11.85 8.75 -7.24
N LEU A 43 -13.11 8.94 -7.61
CA LEU A 43 -14.22 8.86 -6.69
C LEU A 43 -14.35 7.42 -6.22
N VAL A 44 -14.43 7.21 -4.91
CA VAL A 44 -14.53 5.89 -4.29
C VAL A 44 -15.67 5.86 -3.31
N CYS A 45 -16.50 4.81 -3.35
CA CYS A 45 -17.45 4.49 -2.30
C CYS A 45 -17.52 2.98 -2.04
N ALA A 46 -18.09 2.57 -0.90
CA ALA A 46 -18.34 1.15 -0.64
C ALA A 46 -19.47 0.62 -1.54
N ALA A 47 -19.25 -0.54 -2.18
CA ALA A 47 -20.23 -1.12 -3.11
C ALA A 47 -21.54 -1.53 -2.41
N GLU A 48 -21.50 -1.95 -1.14
CA GLU A 48 -22.71 -2.26 -0.36
C GLU A 48 -23.65 -1.07 -0.17
N LEU A 49 -23.09 0.14 -0.13
CA LEU A 49 -23.81 1.39 0.19
C LEU A 49 -24.04 2.27 -1.04
N VAL A 50 -23.68 1.79 -2.24
CA VAL A 50 -23.89 2.54 -3.49
C VAL A 50 -25.38 2.83 -3.71
N THR A 51 -25.69 4.03 -4.22
CA THR A 51 -27.06 4.44 -4.57
C THR A 51 -27.11 4.91 -6.04
N PRO A 52 -28.30 5.00 -6.65
CA PRO A 52 -28.44 5.60 -7.98
C PRO A 52 -27.86 7.01 -8.07
N GLU A 53 -27.98 7.82 -7.01
CA GLU A 53 -27.46 9.18 -6.94
C GLU A 53 -25.93 9.18 -7.00
N ILE A 54 -25.27 8.23 -6.29
CA ILE A 54 -23.81 8.07 -6.33
C ILE A 54 -23.37 7.69 -7.74
N VAL A 55 -24.00 6.70 -8.35
CA VAL A 55 -23.69 6.28 -9.73
C VAL A 55 -23.89 7.43 -10.72
N ASN A 56 -24.98 8.17 -10.57
CA ASN A 56 -25.26 9.35 -11.40
C ASN A 56 -24.21 10.45 -11.19
N PHE A 57 -23.79 10.70 -9.95
CA PHE A 57 -22.73 11.65 -9.65
C PHE A 57 -21.40 11.23 -10.29
N MET A 58 -21.01 9.97 -10.15
CA MET A 58 -19.79 9.43 -10.77
C MET A 58 -19.83 9.60 -12.29
N ALA A 59 -20.95 9.23 -12.94
CA ALA A 59 -21.11 9.34 -14.39
C ALA A 59 -21.09 10.79 -14.88
N SER A 60 -21.76 11.72 -14.16
CA SER A 60 -21.96 13.10 -14.62
C SER A 60 -20.85 14.07 -14.18
N LYS A 61 -20.21 13.82 -13.05
CA LYS A 61 -19.17 14.68 -12.45
C LYS A 61 -17.78 14.07 -12.50
N GLY A 62 -17.63 12.75 -12.25
CA GLY A 62 -16.40 12.03 -12.43
C GLY A 62 -16.05 11.87 -13.90
N LYS A 63 -17.02 11.43 -14.72
CA LYS A 63 -16.94 11.23 -16.17
C LYS A 63 -16.05 10.07 -16.61
N GLY A 64 -15.41 9.37 -15.67
CA GLY A 64 -14.60 8.18 -15.90
C GLY A 64 -15.42 6.91 -16.12
N LEU A 65 -14.75 5.77 -16.17
CA LEU A 65 -15.38 4.46 -16.27
C LEU A 65 -15.79 3.98 -14.86
N ILE A 66 -17.11 3.79 -14.66
CA ILE A 66 -17.59 3.24 -13.39
C ILE A 66 -17.23 1.77 -13.32
N CYS A 67 -16.31 1.44 -12.40
CA CYS A 67 -15.80 0.09 -12.17
C CYS A 67 -16.19 -0.43 -10.78
N LEU A 68 -16.21 -1.76 -10.65
CA LEU A 68 -16.51 -2.47 -9.41
C LEU A 68 -15.29 -3.29 -8.94
N PRO A 69 -14.31 -2.67 -8.24
CA PRO A 69 -13.32 -3.42 -7.50
C PRO A 69 -13.93 -4.46 -6.59
N MET A 70 -13.50 -5.70 -6.71
CA MET A 70 -13.99 -6.84 -5.93
C MET A 70 -12.84 -7.68 -5.41
N SER A 71 -12.99 -8.23 -4.20
CA SER A 71 -12.04 -9.22 -3.68
C SER A 71 -12.00 -10.46 -4.58
N THR A 72 -10.87 -11.19 -4.55
CA THR A 72 -10.72 -12.45 -5.29
C THR A 72 -11.84 -13.45 -4.97
N SER A 73 -12.29 -13.52 -3.71
CA SER A 73 -13.37 -14.43 -3.28
C SER A 73 -14.72 -14.07 -3.89
N LEU A 74 -15.05 -12.78 -4.02
CA LEU A 74 -16.25 -12.33 -4.69
C LEU A 74 -16.22 -12.62 -6.21
N CYS A 75 -15.07 -12.40 -6.86
CA CYS A 75 -14.92 -12.77 -8.26
C CYS A 75 -15.08 -14.28 -8.49
N GLN A 76 -14.56 -15.11 -7.58
CA GLN A 76 -14.72 -16.57 -7.63
C GLN A 76 -16.17 -17.02 -7.42
N LYS A 77 -16.92 -16.37 -6.52
CA LYS A 77 -18.34 -16.64 -6.26
C LYS A 77 -19.18 -16.61 -7.55
N TYR A 78 -18.89 -15.68 -8.45
CA TYR A 78 -19.59 -15.50 -9.73
C TYR A 78 -18.85 -16.11 -10.94
N ASN A 79 -17.76 -16.85 -10.70
CA ASN A 79 -16.91 -17.42 -11.75
C ASN A 79 -16.51 -16.38 -12.82
N LEU A 80 -16.17 -15.15 -12.37
CA LEU A 80 -15.81 -14.07 -13.28
C LEU A 80 -14.49 -14.38 -13.99
N GLN A 81 -14.55 -14.53 -15.29
CA GLN A 81 -13.39 -14.72 -16.14
C GLN A 81 -12.67 -13.39 -16.35
N MET A 82 -11.35 -13.44 -16.48
CA MET A 82 -10.58 -12.24 -16.88
C MET A 82 -10.97 -11.87 -18.32
N MET A 83 -11.09 -10.56 -18.58
CA MET A 83 -11.43 -10.04 -19.91
C MET A 83 -10.43 -10.48 -20.99
N THR A 84 -9.18 -10.74 -20.60
CA THR A 84 -8.13 -11.26 -21.49
C THR A 84 -7.16 -12.16 -20.73
N ASN A 85 -6.67 -13.20 -21.40
CA ASN A 85 -5.62 -14.07 -20.86
C ASN A 85 -4.22 -13.45 -21.01
N ASN A 86 -4.05 -12.44 -21.88
CA ASN A 86 -2.79 -11.74 -22.12
C ASN A 86 -2.98 -10.23 -21.90
N ASN A 87 -2.94 -9.80 -20.65
CA ASN A 87 -3.07 -8.39 -20.30
C ASN A 87 -1.78 -7.63 -20.63
N ARG A 88 -1.85 -6.76 -21.66
CA ARG A 88 -0.76 -5.90 -22.13
C ARG A 88 -0.89 -4.44 -21.67
N ALA A 89 -1.93 -4.11 -20.87
CA ALA A 89 -2.09 -2.76 -20.35
C ALA A 89 -0.90 -2.38 -19.44
N THR A 90 -0.47 -1.13 -19.52
CA THR A 90 0.69 -0.60 -18.76
C THR A 90 0.56 -0.91 -17.26
N ASN A 91 -0.59 -0.62 -16.68
CA ASN A 91 -0.85 -0.82 -15.25
C ASN A 91 -1.43 -2.20 -14.92
N LYS A 92 -1.59 -3.07 -15.94
CA LYS A 92 -2.11 -4.45 -15.80
C LYS A 92 -3.40 -4.53 -14.98
N THR A 93 -4.29 -3.53 -15.12
CA THR A 93 -5.59 -3.50 -14.41
C THR A 93 -6.37 -4.77 -14.73
N ALA A 94 -6.81 -5.45 -13.68
CA ALA A 94 -7.35 -6.80 -13.77
C ALA A 94 -8.86 -6.79 -14.07
N PHE A 95 -9.23 -6.29 -15.26
CA PHE A 95 -10.61 -6.36 -15.76
C PHE A 95 -11.09 -7.79 -15.88
N THR A 96 -12.28 -8.05 -15.36
CA THR A 96 -13.06 -9.26 -15.68
C THR A 96 -14.07 -8.96 -16.78
N VAL A 97 -14.76 -9.98 -17.26
CA VAL A 97 -15.94 -9.78 -18.11
C VAL A 97 -16.94 -8.92 -17.35
N SER A 98 -17.60 -7.98 -18.04
CA SER A 98 -18.64 -7.11 -17.46
C SER A 98 -19.85 -7.94 -17.01
N ILE A 99 -20.62 -7.37 -16.08
CA ILE A 99 -21.74 -8.05 -15.43
C ILE A 99 -23.02 -7.22 -15.44
N GLU A 100 -24.12 -7.94 -15.27
CA GLU A 100 -25.46 -7.38 -15.08
C GLU A 100 -26.21 -8.18 -14.01
N ALA A 101 -27.17 -7.55 -13.28
CA ALA A 101 -28.12 -8.29 -12.48
C ALA A 101 -29.05 -9.09 -13.40
N ALA A 102 -29.34 -10.35 -13.03
CA ALA A 102 -30.23 -11.22 -13.84
C ALA A 102 -31.68 -10.71 -13.88
N GLU A 103 -32.09 -10.01 -12.82
CA GLU A 103 -33.44 -9.49 -12.65
C GLU A 103 -33.41 -8.07 -12.03
N GLY A 104 -34.52 -7.34 -12.14
CA GLY A 104 -34.71 -6.03 -11.49
C GLY A 104 -34.03 -4.86 -12.21
N ILE A 105 -33.66 -5.03 -13.47
CA ILE A 105 -33.08 -3.99 -14.34
C ILE A 105 -33.94 -3.77 -15.59
N SER A 106 -33.74 -2.63 -16.25
CA SER A 106 -34.33 -2.34 -17.57
C SER A 106 -33.32 -2.66 -18.69
N THR A 107 -32.53 -1.68 -19.12
CA THR A 107 -31.49 -1.84 -20.14
C THR A 107 -30.09 -2.00 -19.57
N GLY A 108 -29.94 -1.92 -18.24
CA GLY A 108 -28.68 -2.11 -17.51
C GLY A 108 -27.81 -0.85 -17.36
N ILE A 109 -27.90 0.12 -18.27
CA ILE A 109 -26.98 1.27 -18.30
C ILE A 109 -27.41 2.42 -17.36
N SER A 110 -28.68 2.50 -16.95
CA SER A 110 -29.14 3.59 -16.09
C SER A 110 -28.41 3.59 -14.74
N ALA A 111 -28.37 4.73 -14.05
CA ALA A 111 -27.78 4.81 -12.72
C ALA A 111 -28.49 3.87 -11.72
N ALA A 112 -29.81 3.70 -11.87
CA ALA A 112 -30.60 2.77 -11.07
C ALA A 112 -30.21 1.32 -11.37
N ASP A 113 -30.13 0.92 -12.63
CA ASP A 113 -29.77 -0.46 -13.03
C ASP A 113 -28.35 -0.81 -12.60
N ARG A 114 -27.36 0.09 -12.83
CA ARG A 114 -25.97 -0.16 -12.40
C ARG A 114 -25.86 -0.24 -10.88
N SER A 115 -26.53 0.62 -10.12
CA SER A 115 -26.51 0.52 -8.67
C SER A 115 -27.17 -0.76 -8.17
N HIS A 116 -28.24 -1.23 -8.82
CA HIS A 116 -28.89 -2.49 -8.51
C HIS A 116 -27.95 -3.69 -8.80
N THR A 117 -27.31 -3.71 -9.96
CA THR A 117 -26.32 -4.73 -10.34
C THR A 117 -25.18 -4.79 -9.34
N ILE A 118 -24.62 -3.64 -8.95
CA ILE A 118 -23.54 -3.55 -7.97
C ILE A 118 -23.99 -4.12 -6.62
N LYS A 119 -25.14 -3.70 -6.10
CA LYS A 119 -25.70 -4.21 -4.83
C LYS A 119 -25.94 -5.71 -4.89
N THR A 120 -26.48 -6.22 -5.98
CA THR A 120 -26.69 -7.66 -6.18
C THR A 120 -25.35 -8.41 -6.15
N ALA A 121 -24.34 -7.90 -6.84
CA ALA A 121 -23.02 -8.53 -6.90
C ALA A 121 -22.30 -8.61 -5.53
N VAL A 122 -22.56 -7.69 -4.60
CA VAL A 122 -21.91 -7.68 -3.27
C VAL A 122 -22.79 -8.21 -2.15
N ASN A 123 -24.06 -8.52 -2.43
CA ASN A 123 -24.95 -9.07 -1.42
C ASN A 123 -24.49 -10.48 -1.01
N LYS A 124 -24.37 -10.70 0.30
CA LYS A 124 -23.94 -11.98 0.88
C LYS A 124 -24.85 -13.15 0.46
N ASN A 125 -26.14 -12.88 0.35
CA ASN A 125 -27.19 -13.87 0.05
C ASN A 125 -27.36 -14.14 -1.45
N SER A 126 -26.79 -13.31 -2.33
CA SER A 126 -26.90 -13.53 -3.79
C SER A 126 -26.20 -14.82 -4.21
N LYS A 127 -26.79 -15.47 -5.20
CA LYS A 127 -26.27 -16.68 -5.85
C LYS A 127 -25.55 -16.32 -7.13
N SER A 128 -24.82 -17.26 -7.71
CA SER A 128 -24.14 -17.06 -8.99
C SER A 128 -25.14 -16.79 -10.14
N SER A 129 -26.34 -17.33 -10.05
CA SER A 129 -27.44 -17.11 -11.01
C SER A 129 -28.01 -15.70 -11.02
N ASP A 130 -27.78 -14.91 -9.95
CA ASP A 130 -28.34 -13.57 -9.81
C ASP A 130 -27.54 -12.53 -10.63
N ILE A 131 -26.42 -12.96 -11.21
CA ILE A 131 -25.56 -12.15 -12.08
C ILE A 131 -25.40 -12.84 -13.43
N VAL A 132 -25.58 -12.08 -14.50
CA VAL A 132 -25.35 -12.50 -15.88
C VAL A 132 -24.15 -11.77 -16.49
N GLN A 133 -23.62 -12.29 -17.57
CA GLN A 133 -22.47 -11.79 -18.32
C GLN A 133 -22.78 -11.84 -19.82
N PRO A 134 -22.43 -10.79 -20.61
CA PRO A 134 -21.86 -9.49 -20.20
C PRO A 134 -22.93 -8.53 -19.67
N GLY A 135 -22.50 -7.32 -19.25
CA GLY A 135 -23.39 -6.25 -18.77
C GLY A 135 -22.71 -4.87 -18.78
N HIS A 136 -23.25 -3.93 -18.00
CA HIS A 136 -22.82 -2.52 -17.98
C HIS A 136 -22.03 -2.14 -16.72
N VAL A 137 -21.69 -3.08 -15.85
CA VAL A 137 -20.78 -2.89 -14.72
C VAL A 137 -19.52 -3.67 -14.96
N PHE A 138 -18.35 -3.06 -14.73
CA PHE A 138 -17.04 -3.61 -15.01
C PHE A 138 -16.33 -4.02 -13.72
N PRO A 139 -16.35 -5.32 -13.33
CA PRO A 139 -15.63 -5.77 -12.15
C PRO A 139 -14.12 -5.74 -12.38
N LEU A 140 -13.39 -5.32 -11.34
CA LEU A 140 -11.93 -5.35 -11.28
C LEU A 140 -11.51 -6.29 -10.15
N LYS A 141 -10.71 -7.30 -10.48
CA LYS A 141 -10.24 -8.27 -9.48
C LYS A 141 -9.06 -7.70 -8.69
N ALA A 142 -9.28 -7.40 -7.41
CA ALA A 142 -8.23 -6.92 -6.53
C ALA A 142 -7.20 -8.01 -6.22
N MET A 143 -5.93 -7.61 -6.10
CA MET A 143 -4.85 -8.49 -5.66
C MET A 143 -5.05 -8.92 -4.20
N LYS A 144 -4.72 -10.18 -3.91
CA LYS A 144 -4.64 -10.66 -2.52
C LYS A 144 -3.59 -9.84 -1.77
N GLY A 145 -3.96 -9.30 -0.58
CA GLY A 145 -3.13 -8.38 0.19
C GLY A 145 -3.47 -6.90 -0.02
N GLY A 146 -4.33 -6.57 -1.00
CA GLY A 146 -4.82 -5.20 -1.21
C GLY A 146 -3.70 -4.24 -1.59
N VAL A 147 -3.75 -3.00 -1.07
CA VAL A 147 -2.76 -1.95 -1.38
C VAL A 147 -1.33 -2.32 -0.99
N LEU A 148 -1.14 -3.27 -0.07
CA LEU A 148 0.18 -3.77 0.30
C LEU A 148 0.82 -4.64 -0.80
N SER A 149 0.00 -5.24 -1.67
CA SER A 149 0.47 -6.01 -2.84
C SER A 149 0.56 -5.15 -4.09
N ARG A 150 -0.43 -4.30 -4.35
CA ARG A 150 -0.50 -3.39 -5.50
C ARG A 150 -1.11 -2.05 -5.08
N ALA A 151 -0.34 -0.98 -5.20
CA ALA A 151 -0.73 0.38 -4.82
C ALA A 151 -1.65 1.02 -5.88
N GLY A 152 -2.83 0.43 -6.14
CA GLY A 152 -3.80 0.90 -7.13
C GLY A 152 -5.17 1.18 -6.53
N HIS A 153 -6.00 1.97 -7.25
CA HIS A 153 -7.36 2.34 -6.84
C HIS A 153 -8.26 1.12 -6.62
N THR A 154 -8.09 0.05 -7.43
CA THR A 154 -8.79 -1.23 -7.27
C THR A 154 -8.60 -1.82 -5.88
N GLU A 155 -7.35 -1.90 -5.43
CA GLU A 155 -7.01 -2.44 -4.12
C GLU A 155 -7.42 -1.49 -3.00
N ALA A 156 -7.24 -0.18 -3.23
CA ALA A 156 -7.61 0.84 -2.25
C ALA A 156 -9.11 0.82 -1.93
N ALA A 157 -9.96 0.72 -2.94
CA ALA A 157 -11.41 0.65 -2.76
C ALA A 157 -11.85 -0.59 -1.96
N CYS A 158 -11.26 -1.76 -2.26
CA CYS A 158 -11.52 -3.00 -1.52
C CYS A 158 -11.05 -2.91 -0.06
N ASP A 159 -9.87 -2.34 0.18
CA ASP A 159 -9.30 -2.19 1.51
C ASP A 159 -10.09 -1.19 2.36
N LEU A 160 -10.47 -0.04 1.80
CA LEU A 160 -11.27 0.97 2.50
C LEU A 160 -12.63 0.40 2.91
N ALA A 161 -13.33 -0.31 2.00
CA ALA A 161 -14.59 -0.98 2.33
C ALA A 161 -14.41 -2.00 3.45
N LYS A 162 -13.36 -2.84 3.38
CA LYS A 162 -13.04 -3.81 4.43
C LYS A 162 -12.72 -3.16 5.77
N LEU A 163 -11.93 -2.08 5.78
CA LEU A 163 -11.59 -1.33 7.00
C LEU A 163 -12.81 -0.61 7.61
N ALA A 164 -13.79 -0.25 6.77
CA ALA A 164 -15.07 0.26 7.19
C ALA A 164 -16.02 -0.83 7.78
N GLY A 165 -15.63 -2.10 7.75
CA GLY A 165 -16.44 -3.24 8.23
C GLY A 165 -17.45 -3.76 7.22
N LEU A 166 -17.31 -3.39 5.95
CA LEU A 166 -18.19 -3.76 4.83
C LEU A 166 -17.59 -4.89 3.99
N GLN A 167 -18.33 -5.35 2.97
CA GLN A 167 -17.79 -6.29 1.97
C GLN A 167 -16.56 -5.67 1.29
N SER A 168 -15.54 -6.51 1.05
CA SER A 168 -14.32 -6.06 0.37
C SER A 168 -14.58 -5.83 -1.12
N ALA A 169 -15.37 -4.81 -1.40
CA ALA A 169 -15.73 -4.33 -2.72
C ALA A 169 -16.06 -2.83 -2.66
N GLY A 170 -15.62 -2.09 -3.67
CA GLY A 170 -15.92 -0.67 -3.82
C GLY A 170 -16.42 -0.34 -5.21
N VAL A 171 -16.90 0.87 -5.39
CA VAL A 171 -17.19 1.47 -6.70
C VAL A 171 -16.19 2.59 -6.90
N ILE A 172 -15.54 2.62 -8.05
CA ILE A 172 -14.57 3.66 -8.41
C ILE A 172 -14.96 4.29 -9.75
N CYS A 173 -14.57 5.54 -9.91
CA CYS A 173 -14.70 6.28 -11.17
C CYS A 173 -13.63 7.35 -11.21
N GLU A 174 -12.84 7.39 -12.26
CA GLU A 174 -11.80 8.40 -12.48
C GLU A 174 -12.44 9.79 -12.62
N ILE A 175 -11.71 10.83 -12.19
CA ILE A 175 -12.16 12.22 -12.31
C ILE A 175 -11.45 12.88 -13.49
N MET A 176 -12.25 13.38 -14.44
CA MET A 176 -11.77 14.14 -15.59
C MET A 176 -12.20 15.61 -15.51
N ASN A 177 -11.38 16.48 -16.06
CA ASN A 177 -11.69 17.89 -16.30
C ASN A 177 -12.78 18.04 -17.36
N ASP A 178 -13.34 19.24 -17.49
CA ASP A 178 -14.40 19.54 -18.46
C ASP A 178 -13.92 19.42 -19.93
N ASP A 179 -12.64 19.60 -20.17
CA ASP A 179 -11.98 19.44 -21.46
C ASP A 179 -11.63 17.98 -21.83
N GLY A 180 -11.93 17.02 -20.93
CA GLY A 180 -11.66 15.60 -21.11
C GLY A 180 -10.25 15.16 -20.69
N THR A 181 -9.40 16.05 -20.18
CA THR A 181 -8.11 15.66 -19.58
C THR A 181 -8.31 15.07 -18.20
N MET A 182 -7.35 14.26 -17.74
CA MET A 182 -7.40 13.71 -16.39
C MET A 182 -7.16 14.80 -15.35
N ALA A 183 -8.02 14.87 -14.33
CA ALA A 183 -7.84 15.77 -13.20
C ALA A 183 -6.59 15.37 -12.41
N ARG A 184 -5.72 16.35 -12.13
CA ARG A 184 -4.51 16.17 -11.33
C ARG A 184 -4.73 16.75 -9.93
N ARG A 185 -3.73 16.61 -9.06
CA ARG A 185 -3.84 16.93 -7.64
C ARG A 185 -4.56 18.26 -7.34
N ASP A 186 -4.20 19.33 -8.03
CA ASP A 186 -4.78 20.66 -7.79
C ASP A 186 -6.23 20.76 -8.25
N ASP A 187 -6.59 20.07 -9.34
CA ASP A 187 -7.96 19.98 -9.83
C ASP A 187 -8.81 19.14 -8.88
N LEU A 188 -8.25 18.02 -8.38
CA LEU A 188 -8.90 17.12 -7.44
C LEU A 188 -9.17 17.81 -6.09
N LEU A 189 -8.25 18.65 -5.60
CA LEU A 189 -8.46 19.47 -4.41
C LEU A 189 -9.64 20.44 -4.59
N LYS A 190 -9.69 21.15 -5.73
CA LYS A 190 -10.80 22.06 -6.07
C LYS A 190 -12.12 21.30 -6.22
N PHE A 191 -12.09 20.14 -6.89
CA PHE A 191 -13.24 19.29 -7.07
C PHE A 191 -13.80 18.80 -5.72
N GLY A 192 -12.91 18.32 -4.83
CA GLY A 192 -13.28 17.86 -3.50
C GLY A 192 -13.89 18.97 -2.66
N GLN A 193 -13.29 20.17 -2.65
CA GLN A 193 -13.81 21.35 -1.95
C GLN A 193 -15.18 21.76 -2.47
N LYS A 194 -15.34 21.86 -3.80
CA LYS A 194 -16.60 22.24 -4.45
C LYS A 194 -17.75 21.30 -4.12
N ASN A 195 -17.46 20.00 -4.01
CA ASN A 195 -18.47 18.96 -3.81
C ASN A 195 -18.54 18.44 -2.37
N ASN A 196 -17.77 19.02 -1.43
CA ASN A 196 -17.65 18.59 -0.04
C ASN A 196 -17.25 17.11 0.09
N ILE A 197 -16.29 16.67 -0.72
CA ILE A 197 -15.76 15.30 -0.75
C ILE A 197 -14.32 15.31 -0.22
N LYS A 198 -14.04 14.47 0.77
CA LYS A 198 -12.71 14.35 1.35
C LYS A 198 -11.74 13.66 0.40
N LEU A 199 -10.48 14.06 0.51
CA LEU A 199 -9.39 13.57 -0.32
C LEU A 199 -8.34 12.87 0.54
N GLY A 200 -8.02 11.62 0.18
CA GLY A 200 -6.96 10.80 0.76
C GLY A 200 -6.00 10.29 -0.31
N THR A 201 -4.93 9.63 0.12
CA THR A 201 -3.95 9.03 -0.80
C THR A 201 -3.80 7.53 -0.55
N ILE A 202 -3.46 6.78 -1.61
CA ILE A 202 -3.10 5.35 -1.48
C ILE A 202 -1.90 5.19 -0.55
N ALA A 203 -0.98 6.14 -0.56
CA ALA A 203 0.19 6.15 0.32
C ALA A 203 -0.18 6.16 1.80
N ASP A 204 -1.11 7.04 2.21
CA ASP A 204 -1.58 7.09 3.61
C ASP A 204 -2.34 5.81 4.00
N LEU A 205 -3.07 5.21 3.06
CA LEU A 205 -3.74 3.92 3.29
C LEU A 205 -2.73 2.78 3.47
N ILE A 206 -1.65 2.76 2.69
CA ILE A 206 -0.56 1.80 2.85
C ILE A 206 0.08 1.96 4.23
N ASP A 207 0.43 3.18 4.63
CA ASP A 207 1.06 3.45 5.92
C ASP A 207 0.14 3.02 7.07
N TYR A 208 -1.16 3.32 6.97
CA TYR A 208 -2.16 2.88 7.95
C TYR A 208 -2.25 1.35 8.03
N ARG A 209 -2.37 0.66 6.90
CA ARG A 209 -2.43 -0.80 6.85
C ARG A 209 -1.17 -1.47 7.39
N LEU A 210 0.00 -0.95 7.04
CA LEU A 210 1.28 -1.44 7.58
C LEU A 210 1.35 -1.30 9.12
N SER A 211 0.74 -0.23 9.68
CA SER A 211 0.70 -0.04 11.13
C SER A 211 -0.28 -0.96 11.85
N MET A 212 -1.35 -1.38 11.18
CA MET A 212 -2.42 -2.20 11.78
C MET A 212 -2.27 -3.70 11.52
N ASP A 213 -1.82 -4.09 10.32
CA ASP A 213 -1.74 -5.49 9.91
C ASP A 213 -0.41 -6.13 10.34
N ALA A 214 -0.47 -7.22 11.07
CA ALA A 214 0.69 -8.08 11.34
C ALA A 214 0.98 -8.95 10.11
N THR A 215 1.65 -8.38 9.11
CA THR A 215 1.96 -9.09 7.85
C THR A 215 3.22 -9.94 7.94
N VAL A 216 4.04 -9.72 8.98
CA VAL A 216 5.31 -10.40 9.21
C VAL A 216 5.20 -11.30 10.44
N GLU A 217 5.65 -12.55 10.34
CA GLU A 217 5.68 -13.51 11.45
C GLU A 217 7.08 -14.11 11.59
N SER A 218 7.50 -14.36 12.84
CA SER A 218 8.72 -15.13 13.12
C SER A 218 8.45 -16.60 12.87
N VAL A 219 9.28 -17.23 12.04
CA VAL A 219 9.15 -18.66 11.68
C VAL A 219 10.29 -19.52 12.22
N LEU A 220 11.39 -18.90 12.62
CA LEU A 220 12.54 -19.58 13.21
C LEU A 220 13.31 -18.60 14.10
N ASP A 221 13.78 -19.07 15.25
CA ASP A 221 14.82 -18.42 16.04
C ASP A 221 15.95 -19.41 16.37
N LYS A 222 17.19 -18.94 16.34
CA LYS A 222 18.36 -19.77 16.58
C LYS A 222 19.55 -18.93 17.01
N ASP A 223 20.33 -19.43 17.94
CA ASP A 223 21.65 -18.87 18.25
C ASP A 223 22.64 -19.22 17.15
N VAL A 224 23.37 -18.23 16.67
CA VAL A 224 24.35 -18.35 15.61
C VAL A 224 25.64 -17.59 15.98
N GLU A 225 26.75 -18.05 15.47
CA GLU A 225 28.04 -17.39 15.64
C GLU A 225 28.59 -16.93 14.28
N ASN A 226 29.16 -15.74 14.25
CA ASN A 226 29.89 -15.22 13.10
C ASN A 226 31.22 -14.60 13.56
N GLU A 227 31.97 -13.98 12.65
CA GLU A 227 33.27 -13.35 12.96
C GLU A 227 33.19 -12.22 14.01
N PHE A 228 31.99 -11.72 14.36
CA PHE A 228 31.75 -10.70 15.40
C PHE A 228 31.17 -11.33 16.68
N GLY A 229 31.16 -12.65 16.78
CA GLY A 229 30.70 -13.44 17.92
C GLY A 229 29.24 -13.91 17.81
N GLU A 230 28.66 -14.23 18.96
CA GLU A 230 27.32 -14.82 19.06
C GLU A 230 26.22 -13.79 18.83
N PHE A 231 25.19 -14.19 18.08
CA PHE A 231 23.96 -13.44 17.83
C PHE A 231 22.76 -14.38 17.89
N LYS A 232 21.59 -13.83 18.18
CA LYS A 232 20.31 -14.54 17.99
C LYS A 232 19.77 -14.20 16.61
N LEU A 233 19.70 -15.18 15.72
CA LEU A 233 19.09 -15.09 14.40
C LEU A 233 17.59 -15.33 14.51
N ASN A 234 16.77 -14.43 13.97
CA ASN A 234 15.35 -14.69 13.71
C ASN A 234 15.09 -14.64 12.21
N VAL A 235 14.27 -15.57 11.72
CA VAL A 235 13.78 -15.60 10.34
C VAL A 235 12.32 -15.17 10.35
N TRP A 236 11.99 -14.19 9.52
CA TRP A 236 10.70 -13.56 9.41
C TRP A 236 10.07 -13.84 8.05
N ARG A 237 8.82 -14.28 8.01
CA ARG A 237 8.06 -14.49 6.78
C ARG A 237 7.09 -13.35 6.56
N ASP A 238 7.18 -12.66 5.40
CA ASP A 238 6.14 -11.76 4.89
C ASP A 238 5.02 -12.59 4.26
N LYS A 239 3.86 -12.66 4.91
CA LYS A 239 2.68 -13.44 4.46
C LYS A 239 2.07 -12.95 3.15
N ILE A 240 2.33 -11.69 2.78
CA ILE A 240 1.74 -11.10 1.58
C ILE A 240 2.49 -11.53 0.34
N ARG A 241 3.83 -11.51 0.39
CA ARG A 241 4.69 -11.83 -0.75
C ARG A 241 5.38 -13.18 -0.67
N ASP A 242 5.23 -13.86 0.46
CA ASP A 242 5.95 -15.11 0.75
C ASP A 242 7.48 -14.95 0.62
N GLU A 243 7.96 -13.84 1.20
CA GLU A 243 9.40 -13.51 1.26
C GLU A 243 9.90 -13.71 2.68
N TYR A 244 11.20 -14.02 2.79
CA TYR A 244 11.85 -14.23 4.09
C TYR A 244 12.85 -13.11 4.35
N HIS A 245 12.80 -12.56 5.56
CA HIS A 245 13.71 -11.53 6.06
C HIS A 245 14.46 -12.07 7.27
N PHE A 246 15.52 -11.39 7.68
CA PHE A 246 16.38 -11.86 8.76
C PHE A 246 16.65 -10.77 9.77
N SER A 247 16.79 -11.13 11.04
CA SER A 247 17.32 -10.22 12.03
C SER A 247 18.38 -10.91 12.88
N LEU A 248 19.42 -10.17 13.25
CA LEU A 248 20.51 -10.59 14.13
C LEU A 248 20.49 -9.69 15.36
N MET A 249 20.16 -10.26 16.52
CA MET A 249 20.10 -9.57 17.79
C MET A 249 21.35 -9.89 18.62
N LYS A 250 21.97 -8.86 19.20
CA LYS A 250 23.05 -8.97 20.17
C LYS A 250 22.54 -8.51 21.53
N GLY A 251 22.85 -9.25 22.58
CA GLY A 251 22.51 -8.88 23.95
C GLY A 251 20.99 -8.83 24.24
N ASN A 252 20.63 -8.15 25.31
CA ASN A 252 19.23 -7.95 25.72
C ASN A 252 18.75 -6.53 25.36
N LEU A 253 17.91 -6.41 24.32
CA LEU A 253 17.42 -5.11 23.83
C LEU A 253 16.65 -4.32 24.91
N LYS A 254 16.06 -5.01 25.92
CA LYS A 254 15.31 -4.37 27.01
C LYS A 254 16.19 -3.79 28.11
N SER A 255 17.49 -4.09 28.10
CA SER A 255 18.46 -3.54 29.08
C SER A 255 18.88 -2.11 28.77
N VAL A 256 18.55 -1.60 27.58
CA VAL A 256 18.94 -0.28 27.08
C VAL A 256 17.68 0.49 26.67
N GLU A 257 17.55 1.76 27.06
CA GLU A 257 16.36 2.58 26.72
C GLU A 257 16.20 2.75 25.21
N SER A 258 17.30 2.91 24.48
CA SER A 258 17.32 3.16 23.03
C SER A 258 18.39 2.28 22.35
N PRO A 259 18.12 0.99 22.11
CA PRO A 259 19.08 0.10 21.52
C PRO A 259 19.47 0.52 20.10
N LEU A 260 20.70 0.15 19.72
CA LEU A 260 21.25 0.43 18.41
C LEU A 260 20.56 -0.45 17.36
N VAL A 261 20.04 0.14 16.29
CA VAL A 261 19.28 -0.57 15.26
C VAL A 261 19.77 -0.20 13.86
N ARG A 262 19.89 -1.21 13.00
CA ARG A 262 20.05 -1.04 11.56
C ARG A 262 19.01 -1.84 10.81
N VAL A 263 18.28 -1.20 9.92
CA VAL A 263 17.40 -1.87 8.94
C VAL A 263 17.91 -1.53 7.55
N GLN A 264 18.24 -2.54 6.75
CA GLN A 264 18.69 -2.34 5.37
C GLN A 264 18.30 -3.49 4.46
N THR A 265 18.34 -3.25 3.15
CA THR A 265 18.31 -4.27 2.10
C THR A 265 19.73 -4.68 1.76
N GLN A 266 19.92 -5.91 1.26
CA GLN A 266 21.21 -6.35 0.77
C GLN A 266 21.64 -5.55 -0.47
N SER A 267 22.85 -5.05 -0.48
CA SER A 267 23.52 -4.48 -1.65
C SER A 267 24.58 -5.47 -2.16
N ILE A 268 24.37 -6.04 -3.34
CA ILE A 268 25.34 -6.96 -3.96
C ILE A 268 26.69 -6.25 -4.16
N LEU A 269 26.66 -4.99 -4.59
CA LEU A 269 27.88 -4.20 -4.84
C LEU A 269 28.68 -4.00 -3.57
N GLN A 270 28.05 -3.50 -2.50
CA GLN A 270 28.72 -3.18 -1.25
C GLN A 270 28.96 -4.41 -0.38
N ASP A 271 27.91 -5.23 -0.16
CA ASP A 271 27.96 -6.31 0.84
C ASP A 271 28.63 -7.58 0.33
N THR A 272 28.65 -7.79 -1.01
CA THR A 272 29.24 -9.00 -1.63
C THR A 272 30.52 -8.70 -2.39
N LEU A 273 30.53 -7.61 -3.18
CA LEU A 273 31.69 -7.27 -4.02
C LEU A 273 32.63 -6.25 -3.36
N GLY A 274 32.25 -5.65 -2.22
CA GLY A 274 33.06 -4.67 -1.51
C GLY A 274 33.23 -3.35 -2.26
N ILE A 275 32.34 -3.04 -3.21
CA ILE A 275 32.40 -1.81 -4.01
C ILE A 275 31.58 -0.73 -3.28
N ASP A 276 32.27 0.30 -2.80
CA ASP A 276 31.65 1.44 -2.10
C ASP A 276 31.54 2.65 -3.03
N GLU A 277 30.68 2.57 -4.03
CA GLU A 277 30.48 3.64 -5.04
C GLU A 277 29.59 4.79 -4.54
N LEU A 278 28.92 4.67 -3.39
CA LEU A 278 27.82 5.54 -3.00
C LEU A 278 28.06 6.32 -1.72
N GLY A 279 29.29 6.39 -1.26
CA GLY A 279 29.69 7.17 -0.09
C GLY A 279 29.06 6.66 1.21
N LYS A 280 29.81 6.65 2.26
CA LYS A 280 29.48 6.47 3.71
C LYS A 280 28.10 5.89 4.08
N ASN A 281 27.74 4.73 3.56
CA ASN A 281 26.60 3.96 4.02
C ASN A 281 27.07 2.72 4.77
N TRP A 282 26.49 2.46 5.93
CA TRP A 282 26.76 1.26 6.71
C TRP A 282 26.58 0.00 5.86
N SER A 283 27.67 -0.77 5.66
CA SER A 283 27.59 -2.13 5.09
C SER A 283 26.98 -3.09 6.13
N ILE A 284 26.57 -4.29 5.69
CA ILE A 284 26.14 -5.35 6.62
C ILE A 284 27.26 -5.62 7.64
N ARG A 285 28.48 -5.73 7.14
CA ARG A 285 29.65 -6.06 7.96
C ARG A 285 29.99 -4.97 8.98
N SER A 286 30.02 -3.69 8.57
CA SER A 286 30.31 -2.59 9.49
C SER A 286 29.18 -2.43 10.54
N SER A 287 27.92 -2.62 10.14
CA SER A 287 26.77 -2.60 11.04
C SER A 287 26.85 -3.69 12.13
N LEU A 288 27.14 -4.93 11.74
CA LEU A 288 27.26 -6.05 12.67
C LEU A 288 28.46 -5.86 13.63
N LYS A 289 29.60 -5.38 13.10
CA LYS A 289 30.77 -5.05 13.93
C LYS A 289 30.44 -3.97 14.96
N ARG A 290 29.72 -2.91 14.55
CA ARG A 290 29.33 -1.81 15.46
C ARG A 290 28.38 -2.31 16.56
N ILE A 291 27.37 -3.12 16.19
CA ILE A 291 26.42 -3.71 17.14
C ILE A 291 27.14 -4.67 18.11
N ALA A 292 28.10 -5.48 17.62
CA ALA A 292 28.88 -6.38 18.46
C ALA A 292 29.72 -5.62 19.48
N ASN A 293 30.37 -4.52 19.07
CA ASN A 293 31.17 -3.66 19.96
C ASN A 293 30.32 -2.95 21.01
N GLU A 294 29.07 -2.58 20.69
CA GLU A 294 28.11 -2.02 21.65
C GLU A 294 27.62 -3.06 22.65
N GLY A 295 27.68 -4.34 22.30
CA GLY A 295 27.17 -5.45 23.11
C GLY A 295 25.65 -5.61 23.12
N THR A 296 24.91 -4.61 22.62
CA THR A 296 23.44 -4.66 22.54
C THR A 296 22.94 -3.92 21.30
N GLY A 297 22.12 -4.60 20.48
CA GLY A 297 21.52 -3.99 19.30
C GLY A 297 20.85 -5.01 18.37
N LEU A 298 20.24 -4.50 17.31
CA LEU A 298 19.46 -5.28 16.36
C LEU A 298 19.81 -4.88 14.93
N PHE A 299 20.23 -5.85 14.15
CA PHE A 299 20.39 -5.73 12.71
C PHE A 299 19.22 -6.42 12.01
N VAL A 300 18.56 -5.76 11.05
CA VAL A 300 17.44 -6.30 10.26
C VAL A 300 17.81 -6.23 8.78
N LEU A 301 17.84 -7.38 8.14
CA LEU A 301 18.04 -7.53 6.71
C LEU A 301 16.72 -7.80 6.01
N ILE A 302 16.26 -6.84 5.21
CA ILE A 302 15.09 -7.00 4.37
C ILE A 302 15.51 -7.58 3.02
N ASN A 303 15.15 -8.83 2.79
CA ASN A 303 15.36 -9.48 1.50
C ASN A 303 14.31 -9.01 0.49
N HIS A 304 14.74 -8.66 -0.72
CA HIS A 304 13.86 -8.12 -1.76
C HIS A 304 14.13 -8.83 -3.08
N LYS A 305 13.11 -9.48 -3.65
CA LYS A 305 13.25 -10.24 -4.91
C LYS A 305 13.49 -9.36 -6.14
N ASP A 306 13.10 -8.10 -6.10
CA ASP A 306 13.24 -7.14 -7.22
C ASP A 306 14.62 -6.47 -7.30
N ALA A 307 15.63 -7.03 -6.64
CA ALA A 307 16.98 -6.48 -6.59
C ALA A 307 17.68 -6.38 -7.98
N LYS A 308 17.17 -7.08 -9.01
CA LYS A 308 17.80 -7.08 -10.35
C LYS A 308 17.81 -5.72 -11.04
N SER A 309 16.76 -4.92 -10.89
CA SER A 309 16.68 -3.58 -11.48
C SER A 309 17.32 -2.51 -10.59
N TYR A 310 17.34 -2.71 -9.28
CA TYR A 310 17.83 -1.74 -8.31
C TYR A 310 19.31 -1.42 -8.48
N TRP A 311 20.19 -2.44 -8.51
CA TRP A 311 21.62 -2.23 -8.66
C TRP A 311 22.01 -1.73 -10.07
N LEU A 312 21.27 -2.16 -11.12
CA LEU A 312 21.50 -1.70 -12.48
C LEU A 312 21.19 -0.20 -12.62
N ASN A 313 20.00 0.22 -12.14
CA ASN A 313 19.61 1.63 -12.13
C ASN A 313 20.59 2.50 -11.33
N LYS A 314 21.13 1.94 -10.25
CA LYS A 314 22.11 2.61 -9.41
C LYS A 314 23.46 2.81 -10.10
N LEU A 315 23.92 1.83 -10.86
CA LEU A 315 25.14 1.94 -11.67
C LEU A 315 24.96 2.86 -12.87
N GLU A 316 23.75 2.98 -13.38
CA GLU A 316 23.41 3.88 -14.50
C GLU A 316 23.04 5.30 -14.04
N GLU A 317 23.23 5.63 -12.74
CA GLU A 317 22.87 6.94 -12.12
C GLU A 317 21.41 7.37 -12.35
N LYS A 318 20.53 6.40 -12.63
CA LYS A 318 19.10 6.66 -12.80
C LYS A 318 18.44 6.89 -11.44
N GLU A 319 17.53 7.87 -11.37
CA GLU A 319 16.73 8.09 -10.17
C GLU A 319 16.01 6.83 -9.74
N ILE A 320 16.24 6.41 -8.49
CA ILE A 320 15.59 5.24 -7.90
C ILE A 320 14.25 5.69 -7.33
N GLU A 321 13.16 5.17 -7.87
CA GLU A 321 11.81 5.50 -7.40
C GLU A 321 11.65 5.26 -5.89
N PRO A 322 11.01 6.20 -5.15
CA PRO A 322 10.81 6.12 -3.69
C PRO A 322 9.95 4.93 -3.22
N LYS A 323 9.30 4.21 -4.15
CA LYS A 323 8.34 3.12 -3.83
C LYS A 323 8.95 1.94 -3.08
N SER A 324 10.23 1.64 -3.30
CA SER A 324 10.91 0.55 -2.59
C SER A 324 11.14 0.88 -1.11
N ASN A 325 11.33 2.16 -0.76
CA ASN A 325 11.66 2.58 0.60
C ASN A 325 10.49 2.42 1.59
N ARG A 326 9.25 2.73 1.19
CA ARG A 326 8.09 2.64 2.11
C ARG A 326 7.86 1.23 2.61
N ARG A 327 7.99 0.24 1.73
CA ARG A 327 7.82 -1.16 2.12
C ARG A 327 8.95 -1.66 3.01
N VAL A 328 10.18 -1.36 2.67
CA VAL A 328 11.35 -1.71 3.50
C VAL A 328 11.17 -1.15 4.90
N ILE A 329 10.75 0.11 5.01
CA ILE A 329 10.45 0.75 6.27
C ILE A 329 9.28 0.04 6.98
N GLY A 330 8.20 -0.29 6.27
CA GLY A 330 7.02 -0.94 6.83
C GLY A 330 7.32 -2.34 7.39
N VAL A 331 7.96 -3.20 6.59
CA VAL A 331 8.38 -4.55 7.02
C VAL A 331 9.40 -4.45 8.16
N GLY A 332 10.40 -3.57 8.03
CA GLY A 332 11.39 -3.32 9.07
C GLY A 332 10.74 -2.88 10.38
N SER A 333 9.80 -1.93 10.33
CA SER A 333 9.09 -1.44 11.51
C SER A 333 8.25 -2.53 12.18
N GLN A 334 7.60 -3.41 11.41
CA GLN A 334 6.88 -4.56 11.96
C GLN A 334 7.82 -5.53 12.69
N ILE A 335 9.00 -5.79 12.13
CA ILE A 335 10.02 -6.62 12.79
C ILE A 335 10.49 -5.94 14.08
N LEU A 336 10.78 -4.63 14.08
CA LEU A 336 11.17 -3.87 15.28
C LEU A 336 10.09 -3.92 16.35
N ARG A 337 8.82 -3.77 15.96
CA ARG A 337 7.68 -3.86 16.87
C ARG A 337 7.52 -5.26 17.49
N ALA A 338 7.85 -6.33 16.75
CA ALA A 338 7.83 -7.70 17.27
C ALA A 338 8.87 -7.91 18.39
N PHE A 339 9.94 -7.09 18.45
CA PHE A 339 10.87 -7.03 19.57
C PHE A 339 10.42 -6.08 20.71
N ASP A 340 9.21 -5.51 20.62
CA ASP A 340 8.64 -4.57 21.60
C ASP A 340 9.48 -3.28 21.76
N LEU A 341 10.16 -2.85 20.69
CA LEU A 341 10.99 -1.64 20.68
C LEU A 341 10.11 -0.40 20.52
N LYS A 342 10.21 0.53 21.48
CA LYS A 342 9.50 1.82 21.46
C LYS A 342 10.42 2.99 21.13
N LYS A 343 11.69 2.88 21.52
CA LYS A 343 12.74 3.88 21.25
C LYS A 343 13.93 3.17 20.63
N ILE A 344 14.55 3.78 19.64
CA ILE A 344 15.71 3.22 18.94
C ILE A 344 16.72 4.32 18.59
N SER A 345 18.00 3.96 18.54
CA SER A 345 19.07 4.72 17.91
C SER A 345 19.45 4.07 16.60
N VAL A 346 19.46 4.81 15.49
CA VAL A 346 19.59 4.26 14.14
C VAL A 346 21.03 4.40 13.63
N LEU A 347 21.61 3.29 13.15
CA LEU A 347 22.86 3.35 12.36
C LEU A 347 22.52 3.91 10.97
N GLY A 348 22.92 5.14 10.70
CA GLY A 348 22.66 5.84 9.45
C GLY A 348 22.67 7.35 9.57
N THR A 349 22.46 8.02 8.44
CA THR A 349 22.34 9.48 8.38
C THR A 349 20.92 9.93 8.77
N PRO A 350 20.76 11.13 9.36
CA PRO A 350 19.45 11.68 9.66
C PRO A 350 18.56 11.76 8.41
N THR A 351 17.49 11.00 8.40
CA THR A 351 16.49 10.98 7.33
C THR A 351 15.10 11.03 7.98
N LYS A 352 14.16 11.76 7.39
CA LYS A 352 12.77 11.77 7.89
C LYS A 352 12.08 10.44 7.59
N TYR A 353 12.01 9.58 8.59
CA TYR A 353 11.26 8.32 8.54
C TYR A 353 9.82 8.52 9.01
N ASN A 354 8.99 9.27 8.26
CA ASN A 354 7.60 9.53 8.65
C ASN A 354 6.77 8.25 8.85
N ALA A 355 7.12 7.17 8.16
CA ALA A 355 6.42 5.89 8.28
C ALA A 355 6.74 5.14 9.60
N VAL A 356 7.88 5.37 10.24
CA VAL A 356 8.26 4.71 11.51
C VAL A 356 7.41 5.21 12.68
N SER A 357 7.04 6.49 12.68
CA SER A 357 6.17 7.07 13.70
C SER A 357 4.76 6.44 13.72
N GLY A 358 4.26 5.97 12.57
CA GLY A 358 3.00 5.22 12.46
C GLY A 358 3.00 3.88 13.19
N PHE A 359 4.18 3.34 13.55
CA PHE A 359 4.34 2.10 14.32
C PHE A 359 4.59 2.34 15.82
N ASN A 360 4.45 3.57 16.32
CA ASN A 360 4.77 3.97 17.70
C ASN A 360 6.23 3.69 18.10
N ILE A 361 7.17 3.87 17.16
CA ILE A 361 8.61 3.77 17.39
C ILE A 361 9.21 5.18 17.28
N GLU A 362 9.87 5.61 18.33
CA GLU A 362 10.60 6.88 18.41
C GLU A 362 12.07 6.67 18.04
N ILE A 363 12.57 7.45 17.09
CA ILE A 363 14.01 7.50 16.77
C ILE A 363 14.64 8.59 17.65
N THR A 364 15.45 8.21 18.63
CA THR A 364 16.08 9.11 19.59
C THR A 364 17.40 9.68 19.11
N GLY A 365 18.04 9.05 18.13
CA GLY A 365 19.32 9.50 17.60
C GLY A 365 19.76 8.74 16.36
N PHE A 366 20.82 9.27 15.72
CA PHE A 366 21.49 8.67 14.58
C PHE A 366 22.97 8.51 14.88
N VAL A 367 23.53 7.38 14.52
CA VAL A 367 24.97 7.10 14.63
C VAL A 367 25.53 6.99 13.22
N ASN A 368 26.42 7.90 12.87
CA ASN A 368 27.14 7.89 11.60
C ASN A 368 28.30 6.89 11.66
N GLU A 369 28.74 6.40 10.49
CA GLU A 369 29.91 5.52 10.36
C GLU A 369 31.22 6.23 10.71
#